data_d4dff1d73583ac04172c15608b5e60cf
#
_entry.id   d4dff1d73583ac04172c15608b5e60cf
#
_cell.length_a   1.000
_cell.length_b   1.000
_cell.length_c   1.000
_cell.angle_alpha   90.00
_cell.angle_beta   90.00
_cell.angle_gamma   90.00
#
_symmetry.space_group_name_H-M   'P 1'
#
loop_
_entity.id
_entity.type
_entity.pdbx_description
1 polymer ?
#
loop_
_entity_poly.entity_id
_entity_poly.type
_entity_poly.pdbx_seq_one_letter_code
_entity_poly.pdbx_strand_id
1 'polypeptide(L)'
;MLLRRESVYNKIILRRGVVGNDSDGTPLLINSKGEAYRVNDTAVSLWNMCNGITFDDLLLEVLRISSGDQDDVRKSLEQMIKQFQKISIIELRDQRCPQI
;
A
#
# COMPACT_ATOMS: atom_id res chain seq x y z
N MET A 1 -5.93 -30.61 -3.82
CA MET A 1 -5.09 -29.62 -3.88
C MET A 1 -5.68 -28.29 -3.90
N LEU A 2 -5.08 -27.43 -3.22
CA LEU A 2 -5.57 -26.21 -3.10
C LEU A 2 -4.89 -25.23 -3.84
N LEU A 3 -5.53 -24.44 -4.56
CA LEU A 3 -4.93 -23.39 -5.21
C LEU A 3 -4.70 -22.29 -4.31
N ARG A 4 -3.46 -21.83 -4.31
CA ARG A 4 -3.15 -20.74 -3.52
C ARG A 4 -3.39 -19.50 -4.26
N ARG A 5 -4.13 -18.61 -3.73
CA ARG A 5 -4.32 -17.37 -4.32
C ARG A 5 -3.50 -16.37 -3.62
N GLU A 6 -2.86 -15.49 -4.36
CA GLU A 6 -2.15 -14.37 -3.78
C GLU A 6 -3.17 -13.42 -3.24
N SER A 7 -2.99 -13.01 -2.02
CA SER A 7 -3.93 -12.11 -1.38
C SER A 7 -3.17 -11.13 -0.51
N VAL A 8 -3.60 -9.88 -0.50
CA VAL A 8 -2.97 -8.89 0.35
C VAL A 8 -3.19 -9.21 1.82
N TYR A 9 -4.20 -10.00 2.15
CA TYR A 9 -4.53 -10.29 3.54
C TYR A 9 -3.50 -11.17 4.24
N ASN A 10 -2.70 -11.89 3.47
CA ASN A 10 -1.69 -12.76 4.06
C ASN A 10 -0.30 -12.20 3.96
N LYS A 11 -0.19 -10.92 3.69
CA LYS A 11 1.10 -10.30 3.43
C LYS A 11 1.34 -9.13 4.33
N ILE A 12 2.60 -8.81 4.55
CA ILE A 12 2.95 -7.52 5.11
C ILE A 12 3.31 -6.59 3.96
N ILE A 13 3.03 -5.34 4.15
CA ILE A 13 3.16 -4.34 3.11
C ILE A 13 4.31 -3.42 3.47
N LEU A 14 5.28 -3.34 2.56
CA LEU A 14 6.48 -2.53 2.77
C LEU A 14 6.55 -1.49 1.68
N ARG A 15 6.75 -0.25 2.06
CA ARG A 15 6.89 0.80 1.05
C ARG A 15 8.25 0.69 0.38
N ARG A 16 8.28 1.09 -0.87
CA ARG A 16 9.49 1.12 -1.67
C ARG A 16 9.52 2.44 -2.40
N GLY A 17 10.70 2.88 -2.76
CA GLY A 17 10.85 4.12 -3.49
C GLY A 17 10.89 5.30 -2.57
N VAL A 18 10.68 6.47 -3.13
CA VAL A 18 10.76 7.72 -2.39
C VAL A 18 9.64 8.65 -2.80
N VAL A 19 9.36 9.62 -1.96
CA VAL A 19 8.39 10.64 -2.29
C VAL A 19 9.12 11.91 -2.70
N GLY A 20 8.58 12.59 -3.69
CA GLY A 20 9.12 13.87 -4.14
C GLY A 20 7.99 14.77 -4.53
N ASN A 21 8.32 15.88 -5.17
CA ASN A 21 7.31 16.82 -5.67
C ASN A 21 7.70 17.25 -7.06
N ASP A 22 6.74 17.51 -7.90
CA ASP A 22 7.07 18.08 -9.20
C ASP A 22 7.11 19.59 -9.09
N SER A 23 7.26 20.27 -10.21
CA SER A 23 7.53 21.70 -10.19
C SER A 23 6.37 22.53 -9.65
N ASP A 24 5.17 22.01 -9.68
CA ASP A 24 4.02 22.74 -9.16
C ASP A 24 3.61 22.28 -7.76
N GLY A 25 4.45 21.47 -7.14
CA GLY A 25 4.19 21.02 -5.76
C GLY A 25 3.37 19.76 -5.65
N THR A 26 2.97 19.16 -6.77
CA THR A 26 2.21 17.91 -6.73
C THR A 26 3.08 16.77 -6.23
N PRO A 27 2.62 15.97 -5.27
CA PRO A 27 3.43 14.88 -4.77
C PRO A 27 3.67 13.81 -5.83
N LEU A 28 4.85 13.23 -5.78
CA LEU A 28 5.22 12.14 -6.66
C LEU A 28 5.70 10.97 -5.83
N LEU A 29 5.34 9.77 -6.24
CA LEU A 29 5.96 8.57 -5.69
C LEU A 29 6.85 7.98 -6.79
N ILE A 30 8.10 7.76 -6.45
CA ILE A 30 9.12 7.37 -7.42
C ILE A 30 9.64 5.99 -7.04
N ASN A 31 9.53 5.04 -7.94
CA ASN A 31 9.96 3.67 -7.65
C ASN A 31 11.45 3.50 -7.90
N SER A 32 11.97 2.30 -7.62
CA SER A 32 13.38 2.04 -7.74
C SER A 32 13.89 2.08 -9.19
N LYS A 33 12.98 2.05 -10.14
CA LYS A 33 13.35 2.16 -11.54
C LYS A 33 13.42 3.61 -12.01
N GLY A 34 13.13 4.54 -11.11
CA GLY A 34 13.12 5.95 -11.46
C GLY A 34 11.84 6.43 -12.08
N GLU A 35 10.81 5.60 -12.08
CA GLU A 35 9.52 5.99 -12.62
C GLU A 35 8.75 6.79 -11.58
N ALA A 36 8.24 7.93 -11.97
CA ALA A 36 7.55 8.83 -11.06
C ALA A 36 6.07 8.88 -11.39
N TYR A 37 5.25 8.82 -10.36
CA TYR A 37 3.80 8.82 -10.53
C TYR A 37 3.19 9.93 -9.69
N ARG A 38 2.36 10.75 -10.30
CA ARG A 38 1.66 11.79 -9.55
C ARG A 38 0.60 11.17 -8.69
N VAL A 39 0.54 11.62 -7.46
CA VAL A 39 -0.40 11.07 -6.49
C VAL A 39 -0.98 12.22 -5.68
N ASN A 40 -2.02 11.95 -4.91
CA ASN A 40 -2.58 12.96 -4.03
C ASN A 40 -2.03 12.74 -2.62
N ASP A 41 -2.36 13.65 -1.73
CA ASP A 41 -1.86 13.60 -0.35
C ASP A 41 -2.35 12.35 0.38
N THR A 42 -3.54 11.90 0.08
CA THR A 42 -4.07 10.70 0.68
C THR A 42 -3.22 9.49 0.32
N ALA A 43 -2.82 9.40 -0.94
CA ALA A 43 -1.98 8.29 -1.39
C ALA A 43 -0.62 8.33 -0.71
N VAL A 44 -0.04 9.52 -0.55
CA VAL A 44 1.25 9.64 0.14
C VAL A 44 1.11 9.21 1.59
N SER A 45 0.05 9.62 2.26
CA SER A 45 -0.17 9.24 3.65
C SER A 45 -0.33 7.74 3.80
N LEU A 46 -1.07 7.13 2.89
CA LEU A 46 -1.25 5.69 2.91
C LEU A 46 0.07 4.98 2.66
N TRP A 47 0.83 5.45 1.68
CA TRP A 47 2.12 4.87 1.36
C TRP A 47 3.07 4.95 2.57
N ASN A 48 3.04 6.07 3.29
CA ASN A 48 3.87 6.22 4.48
C ASN A 48 3.50 5.23 5.58
N MET A 49 2.27 4.81 5.64
CA MET A 49 1.85 3.81 6.62
C MET A 49 2.33 2.41 6.28
N CYS A 50 2.73 2.20 5.03
CA CYS A 50 3.16 0.88 4.58
C CYS A 50 4.61 0.63 5.00
N ASN A 51 4.78 0.33 6.27
CA ASN A 51 6.10 0.17 6.83
C ASN A 51 6.17 -1.17 7.56
N GLY A 52 5.91 -2.25 6.85
CA GLY A 52 5.89 -3.58 7.44
C GLY A 52 4.58 -3.87 8.14
N ILE A 53 3.50 -3.30 7.66
CA ILE A 53 2.20 -3.42 8.27
C ILE A 53 1.37 -4.48 7.54
N THR A 54 0.51 -5.18 8.26
CA THR A 54 -0.40 -6.11 7.61
C THR A 54 -1.57 -5.34 7.02
N PHE A 55 -2.27 -5.95 6.08
CA PHE A 55 -3.44 -5.31 5.50
C PHE A 55 -4.50 -5.02 6.57
N ASP A 56 -4.72 -5.96 7.49
CA ASP A 56 -5.72 -5.76 8.53
C ASP A 56 -5.39 -4.59 9.43
N ASP A 57 -4.13 -4.47 9.82
CA ASP A 57 -3.72 -3.34 10.65
C ASP A 57 -3.80 -2.03 9.90
N LEU A 58 -3.45 -2.04 8.62
CA LEU A 58 -3.58 -0.86 7.80
C LEU A 58 -5.04 -0.45 7.68
N LEU A 59 -5.91 -1.41 7.48
CA LEU A 59 -7.34 -1.15 7.38
C LEU A 59 -7.85 -0.51 8.67
N LEU A 60 -7.42 -1.01 9.82
CA LEU A 60 -7.83 -0.42 11.09
C LEU A 60 -7.40 1.03 11.21
N GLU A 61 -6.18 1.32 10.78
CA GLU A 61 -5.69 2.70 10.82
C GLU A 61 -6.49 3.61 9.90
N VAL A 62 -6.81 3.12 8.72
CA VAL A 62 -7.58 3.91 7.78
C VAL A 62 -9.01 4.12 8.30
N LEU A 63 -9.58 3.11 8.91
CA LEU A 63 -10.95 3.22 9.45
C LEU A 63 -11.04 4.22 10.59
N ARG A 64 -9.95 4.40 11.34
CA ARG A 64 -9.96 5.39 12.40
C ARG A 64 -10.13 6.79 11.90
N ILE A 65 -9.65 7.09 10.71
CA ILE A 65 -9.66 8.43 10.17
C ILE A 65 -10.69 8.60 9.05
N SER A 66 -11.39 7.52 8.72
CA SER A 66 -12.36 7.56 7.64
C SER A 66 -13.76 7.46 8.24
N SER A 67 -14.71 8.17 7.66
CA SER A 67 -16.08 8.06 8.09
C SER A 67 -16.91 7.18 7.16
N GLY A 68 -16.28 6.50 6.22
CA GLY A 68 -17.02 5.71 5.26
C GLY A 68 -17.43 4.36 5.80
N ASP A 69 -18.22 3.66 5.03
CA ASP A 69 -18.65 2.32 5.35
C ASP A 69 -17.44 1.39 5.33
N GLN A 70 -17.39 0.48 6.29
CA GLN A 70 -16.23 -0.40 6.43
C GLN A 70 -15.96 -1.22 5.19
N ASP A 71 -17.00 -1.76 4.56
CA ASP A 71 -16.80 -2.57 3.37
C ASP A 71 -16.30 -1.75 2.20
N ASP A 72 -16.81 -0.54 2.05
CA ASP A 72 -16.36 0.34 0.98
C ASP A 72 -14.92 0.77 1.18
N VAL A 73 -14.55 1.08 2.42
CA VAL A 73 -13.19 1.47 2.74
C VAL A 73 -12.25 0.30 2.47
N ARG A 74 -12.64 -0.90 2.84
CA ARG A 74 -11.82 -2.07 2.62
C ARG A 74 -11.57 -2.32 1.13
N LYS A 75 -12.62 -2.20 0.32
CA LYS A 75 -12.47 -2.40 -1.12
C LYS A 75 -11.60 -1.34 -1.75
N SER A 76 -11.76 -0.10 -1.33
CA SER A 76 -10.94 0.98 -1.85
C SER A 76 -9.49 0.79 -1.47
N LEU A 77 -9.24 0.41 -0.22
CA LEU A 77 -7.88 0.19 0.24
C LEU A 77 -7.23 -0.97 -0.51
N GLU A 78 -7.98 -2.03 -0.72
CA GLU A 78 -7.48 -3.17 -1.46
C GLU A 78 -7.07 -2.79 -2.86
N GLN A 79 -7.88 -1.97 -3.52
CA GLN A 79 -7.56 -1.50 -4.85
C GLN A 79 -6.33 -0.60 -4.86
N MET A 80 -6.20 0.28 -3.88
CA MET A 80 -5.03 1.14 -3.79
C MET A 80 -3.76 0.34 -3.59
N ILE A 81 -3.81 -0.68 -2.74
CA ILE A 81 -2.64 -1.52 -2.51
C ILE A 81 -2.25 -2.26 -3.79
N LYS A 82 -3.23 -2.74 -4.54
CA LYS A 82 -2.93 -3.40 -5.80
C LYS A 82 -2.31 -2.44 -6.81
N GLN A 83 -2.80 -1.20 -6.85
CA GLN A 83 -2.21 -0.20 -7.72
C GLN A 83 -0.79 0.13 -7.31
N PHE A 84 -0.55 0.28 -6.01
CA PHE A 84 0.79 0.56 -5.49
C PHE A 84 1.74 -0.57 -5.85
N GLN A 85 1.29 -1.79 -5.77
CA GLN A 85 2.12 -2.94 -6.13
C GLN A 85 2.42 -2.93 -7.62
N LYS A 86 1.42 -2.58 -8.42
CA LYS A 86 1.58 -2.58 -9.86
C LYS A 86 2.64 -1.58 -10.33
N ILE A 87 2.74 -0.44 -9.67
CA ILE A 87 3.73 0.56 -10.03
C ILE A 87 5.01 0.46 -9.18
N SER A 88 5.12 -0.59 -8.42
CA SER A 88 6.35 -0.95 -7.71
C SER A 88 6.76 0.03 -6.62
N ILE A 89 5.79 0.64 -5.95
CA ILE A 89 6.10 1.52 -4.82
C ILE A 89 5.81 0.86 -3.48
N ILE A 90 5.36 -0.39 -3.50
CA ILE A 90 5.30 -1.22 -2.31
C ILE A 90 5.75 -2.63 -2.69
N GLU A 91 6.09 -3.37 -1.67
CA GLU A 91 6.41 -4.78 -1.81
C GLU A 91 5.54 -5.55 -0.84
N LEU A 92 5.01 -6.68 -1.26
CA LEU A 92 4.25 -7.56 -0.40
C LEU A 92 5.10 -8.75 -0.06
N ARG A 93 5.22 -9.07 1.22
CA ARG A 93 5.99 -10.22 1.67
C ARG A 93 5.13 -11.12 2.51
N ASP A 94 5.47 -12.39 2.52
CA ASP A 94 4.75 -13.33 3.35
C ASP A 94 4.91 -12.98 4.81
N GLN A 95 3.82 -13.05 5.52
CA GLN A 95 3.80 -12.74 6.92
C GLN A 95 4.40 -13.84 7.76
N ARG A 96 4.46 -15.06 7.22
CA ARG A 96 4.87 -16.20 7.95
C ARG A 96 6.29 -16.10 8.43
N CYS A 97 6.54 -16.52 9.63
CA CYS A 97 7.87 -16.53 10.17
C CYS A 97 8.71 -17.57 9.49
N PRO A 98 10.00 -17.33 9.37
CA PRO A 98 10.87 -18.33 8.80
C PRO A 98 10.92 -19.56 9.67
N GLN A 99 11.07 -20.70 9.03
CA GLN A 99 11.19 -21.90 9.77
C GLN A 99 12.62 -22.17 10.08
N ILE A 100 12.85 -22.73 11.18
CA ILE A 100 14.19 -23.03 11.58
C ILE A 100 14.45 -24.50 11.41
#